data_0fac9c2699a4bad742220f3caa2fe61f
#
_entry.id   0fac9c2699a4bad742220f3caa2fe61f
#
_cell.length_a   1.000
_cell.length_b   1.000
_cell.length_c   1.000
_cell.angle_alpha   90.00
_cell.angle_beta   90.00
_cell.angle_gamma   90.00
#
_symmetry.space_group_name_H-M   'P 1'
#
loop_
_entity.id
_entity.type
_entity.pdbx_description
1 polymer ?
#
loop_
_entity_poly.entity_id
_entity_poly.type
_entity_poly.pdbx_seq_one_letter_code
_entity_poly.pdbx_strand_id
1 'polypeptide(L)'
;MSVFLRGGRKMENDNFERFDMTKKPVKCRWYLKPVAWALSFPSVMKHKTEITKIGMENVKPPYILLGNHNAFFDMSVSAMATFPHFGNYVVAIDGFIGRENLLRNIGCICKRKFTSDTVMVRHMQHILKLKGIVAIYPEARYSLCGTTAPLPESLGKLCKMMKVPVVTIICHGNHINHPFWNTRHERGVKPTEAEMKLLLTAEDVQELSVDEINQRIVDEFQYDDFKWQKEKGIIVDCEDRAVGLEKILYQCPDCGTEFEMESEGTHIHCRACGKSWLMTELGEMKAENGETKFTHIPDWYEWERDNVRKEVENGTYSTGVLPVKVESLPNAKGYIELGEGTMTHDMNGFRVEVTGEDGTVFTMEKKVPSLYSCHVEYEYLFNHGDCVDLNTLDDTWYVYPHDCKFSVTKMAIATEELYYDYRRKSGRPCKPGLA
;
A
#
# COMPACT_ATOMS: atom_id res chain seq x y z
N MET A 1 -9.35 -16.36 8.12
CA MET A 1 -9.14 -17.82 8.03
C MET A 1 -7.66 -18.04 7.77
N SER A 2 -6.89 -18.17 8.83
CA SER A 2 -5.42 -18.27 8.79
C SER A 2 -5.03 -19.70 8.38
N VAL A 3 -4.43 -19.84 7.21
CA VAL A 3 -3.76 -21.09 6.83
C VAL A 3 -2.31 -20.96 7.30
N PHE A 4 -2.01 -21.63 8.40
CA PHE A 4 -0.63 -21.80 8.89
C PHE A 4 0.18 -22.60 7.85
N LEU A 5 1.14 -21.98 7.21
CA LEU A 5 2.21 -22.68 6.52
C LEU A 5 3.47 -22.65 7.40
N ARG A 6 3.68 -23.70 8.17
CA ARG A 6 4.97 -24.00 8.80
C ARG A 6 5.92 -24.60 7.75
N GLY A 7 7.15 -24.14 7.71
CA GLY A 7 8.23 -24.81 7.03
C GLY A 7 9.18 -23.88 6.31
N GLY A 8 10.08 -23.20 7.05
CA GLY A 8 11.28 -22.64 6.45
C GLY A 8 12.12 -23.77 5.84
N ARG A 9 12.45 -23.71 4.55
CA ARG A 9 13.42 -24.60 3.92
C ARG A 9 14.77 -23.90 3.90
N LYS A 10 15.82 -24.57 4.39
CA LYS A 10 17.23 -24.18 4.18
C LYS A 10 17.56 -24.19 2.69
N MET A 11 18.36 -23.22 2.28
CA MET A 11 18.79 -23.04 0.90
C MET A 11 20.18 -23.60 0.64
N GLU A 12 20.31 -24.37 -0.42
CA GLU A 12 21.54 -24.59 -1.16
C GLU A 12 21.50 -23.78 -2.45
N ASN A 13 22.55 -22.99 -2.69
CA ASN A 13 22.90 -22.16 -3.84
C ASN A 13 21.90 -21.98 -4.99
N ASP A 14 21.62 -20.70 -5.34
CA ASP A 14 21.16 -20.09 -6.63
C ASP A 14 20.10 -20.81 -7.49
N ASN A 15 19.56 -21.94 -7.07
CA ASN A 15 18.61 -22.78 -7.85
C ASN A 15 17.17 -22.66 -7.36
N PHE A 16 16.70 -21.41 -6.97
CA PHE A 16 15.29 -21.27 -6.71
C PHE A 16 14.52 -21.14 -8.00
N GLU A 17 13.50 -21.99 -8.14
CA GLU A 17 12.48 -21.76 -9.14
C GLU A 17 11.85 -20.38 -8.89
N ARG A 18 12.04 -19.47 -9.85
CA ARG A 18 11.43 -18.13 -9.81
C ARG A 18 9.97 -18.20 -10.24
N PHE A 19 9.16 -17.28 -9.74
CA PHE A 19 7.77 -17.16 -10.17
C PHE A 19 7.71 -16.85 -11.68
N ASP A 20 6.93 -17.62 -12.44
CA ASP A 20 6.77 -17.35 -13.86
C ASP A 20 5.88 -16.11 -14.09
N MET A 21 6.55 -14.95 -14.20
CA MET A 21 5.94 -13.68 -14.53
C MET A 21 5.49 -13.60 -15.99
N THR A 22 5.95 -14.50 -16.87
CA THR A 22 5.70 -14.43 -18.33
C THR A 22 4.40 -15.12 -18.74
N LYS A 23 3.86 -15.99 -17.87
CA LYS A 23 2.62 -16.72 -18.12
C LYS A 23 1.46 -15.75 -18.29
N LYS A 24 0.88 -15.75 -19.50
CA LYS A 24 -0.22 -14.83 -19.86
C LYS A 24 -1.44 -15.04 -18.97
N PRO A 25 -2.01 -13.96 -18.42
CA PRO A 25 -3.23 -14.04 -17.64
C PRO A 25 -4.43 -14.39 -18.54
N VAL A 26 -5.44 -14.99 -17.94
CA VAL A 26 -6.74 -15.25 -18.59
C VAL A 26 -7.78 -14.29 -18.04
N LYS A 27 -8.89 -14.10 -18.73
CA LYS A 27 -10.08 -13.51 -18.07
C LYS A 27 -10.57 -14.46 -16.99
N CYS A 28 -11.13 -13.90 -15.91
CA CYS A 28 -11.75 -14.71 -14.87
C CYS A 28 -12.62 -15.81 -15.49
N ARG A 29 -12.34 -17.06 -15.17
CA ARG A 29 -13.10 -18.21 -15.65
C ARG A 29 -14.57 -18.06 -15.25
N TRP A 30 -15.48 -18.30 -16.18
CA TRP A 30 -16.92 -18.04 -15.99
C TRP A 30 -17.50 -18.71 -14.73
N TYR A 31 -17.04 -19.93 -14.40
CA TYR A 31 -17.50 -20.69 -13.24
C TYR A 31 -16.93 -20.19 -11.89
N LEU A 32 -15.86 -19.40 -11.92
CA LEU A 32 -15.28 -18.79 -10.71
C LEU A 32 -15.96 -17.46 -10.34
N LYS A 33 -16.59 -16.77 -11.29
CA LYS A 33 -17.27 -15.51 -11.02
C LYS A 33 -18.37 -15.61 -9.96
N PRO A 34 -19.33 -16.58 -10.04
CA PRO A 34 -20.34 -16.74 -8.99
C PRO A 34 -19.71 -17.00 -7.61
N VAL A 35 -18.61 -17.76 -7.56
CA VAL A 35 -17.89 -18.03 -6.30
C VAL A 35 -17.29 -16.75 -5.75
N ALA A 36 -16.61 -15.94 -6.58
CA ALA A 36 -16.02 -14.68 -6.17
C ALA A 36 -17.08 -13.70 -5.64
N TRP A 37 -18.23 -13.60 -6.30
CA TRP A 37 -19.34 -12.76 -5.83
C TRP A 37 -19.96 -13.29 -4.54
N ALA A 38 -20.16 -14.61 -4.42
CA ALA A 38 -20.70 -15.25 -3.22
C ALA A 38 -19.78 -15.02 -1.99
N LEU A 39 -18.46 -14.94 -2.20
CA LEU A 39 -17.51 -14.62 -1.15
C LEU A 39 -17.45 -13.11 -0.82
N SER A 40 -17.67 -12.25 -1.81
CA SER A 40 -17.64 -10.79 -1.64
C SER A 40 -18.94 -10.22 -1.07
N PHE A 41 -20.09 -10.77 -1.47
CA PHE A 41 -21.41 -10.25 -1.11
C PHE A 41 -21.65 -10.18 0.42
N PRO A 42 -21.38 -11.26 1.21
CA PRO A 42 -21.62 -11.20 2.66
C PRO A 42 -20.80 -10.11 3.34
N SER A 43 -19.58 -9.86 2.89
CA SER A 43 -18.70 -8.83 3.44
C SER A 43 -19.25 -7.43 3.14
N VAL A 44 -19.66 -7.16 1.90
CA VAL A 44 -20.27 -5.88 1.50
C VAL A 44 -21.57 -5.64 2.26
N MET A 45 -22.40 -6.66 2.44
CA MET A 45 -23.64 -6.58 3.23
C MET A 45 -23.38 -6.32 4.72
N LYS A 46 -22.36 -6.98 5.28
CA LYS A 46 -21.97 -6.78 6.69
C LYS A 46 -21.60 -5.31 6.99
N HIS A 47 -20.88 -4.67 6.07
CA HIS A 47 -20.47 -3.27 6.20
C HIS A 47 -21.54 -2.28 5.72
N LYS A 48 -22.68 -2.78 5.20
CA LYS A 48 -23.72 -1.96 4.57
C LYS A 48 -23.14 -0.98 3.54
N THR A 49 -22.20 -1.46 2.73
CA THR A 49 -21.48 -0.61 1.77
C THR A 49 -22.45 -0.06 0.74
N GLU A 50 -22.52 1.26 0.65
CA GLU A 50 -23.30 1.98 -0.37
C GLU A 50 -22.41 2.19 -1.60
N ILE A 51 -22.81 1.60 -2.73
CA ILE A 51 -22.05 1.68 -3.99
C ILE A 51 -22.81 2.62 -4.95
N THR A 52 -22.24 3.79 -5.18
CA THR A 52 -22.76 4.77 -6.16
C THR A 52 -22.03 4.64 -7.48
N LYS A 53 -22.74 4.75 -8.60
CA LYS A 53 -22.15 4.68 -9.94
C LYS A 53 -22.45 5.98 -10.71
N ILE A 54 -21.39 6.65 -11.17
CA ILE A 54 -21.48 7.95 -11.85
C ILE A 54 -20.97 7.81 -13.28
N GLY A 55 -21.83 8.11 -14.28
CA GLY A 55 -21.49 8.05 -15.68
C GLY A 55 -21.24 6.63 -16.22
N MET A 56 -21.69 5.60 -15.49
CA MET A 56 -21.40 4.18 -15.81
C MET A 56 -22.49 3.51 -16.66
N GLU A 57 -23.58 4.18 -16.97
CA GLU A 57 -24.80 3.60 -17.61
C GLU A 57 -24.50 2.89 -18.92
N ASN A 58 -23.58 3.44 -19.72
CA ASN A 58 -23.20 2.92 -21.03
C ASN A 58 -21.79 2.34 -21.08
N VAL A 59 -21.07 2.30 -19.94
CA VAL A 59 -19.70 1.83 -19.88
C VAL A 59 -19.65 0.31 -19.81
N LYS A 60 -19.06 -0.31 -20.82
CA LYS A 60 -18.83 -1.75 -20.92
C LYS A 60 -17.34 -2.04 -21.07
N PRO A 61 -16.86 -3.19 -20.58
CA PRO A 61 -15.47 -3.58 -20.84
C PRO A 61 -15.14 -3.61 -22.33
N PRO A 62 -13.88 -3.23 -22.73
CA PRO A 62 -12.72 -3.11 -21.84
C PRO A 62 -12.58 -1.70 -21.22
N TYR A 63 -12.09 -1.63 -19.98
CA TYR A 63 -11.67 -0.40 -19.33
C TYR A 63 -10.60 -0.68 -18.25
N ILE A 64 -9.88 0.34 -17.82
CA ILE A 64 -9.03 0.30 -16.64
C ILE A 64 -9.87 0.75 -15.45
N LEU A 65 -9.81 -0.01 -14.35
CA LEU A 65 -10.37 0.36 -13.06
C LEU A 65 -9.23 0.75 -12.12
N LEU A 66 -9.23 1.98 -11.64
CA LEU A 66 -8.30 2.49 -10.64
C LEU A 66 -9.01 2.62 -9.30
N GLY A 67 -8.49 2.00 -8.24
CA GLY A 67 -9.05 2.08 -6.89
C GLY A 67 -8.06 2.64 -5.89
N ASN A 68 -8.54 3.37 -4.87
CA ASN A 68 -7.75 3.64 -3.67
C ASN A 68 -7.58 2.35 -2.86
N HIS A 69 -6.53 2.27 -2.04
CA HIS A 69 -6.19 1.01 -1.37
C HIS A 69 -6.08 1.20 0.14
N ASN A 70 -7.17 0.92 0.83
CA ASN A 70 -7.30 1.13 2.26
C ASN A 70 -7.26 -0.18 3.07
N ALA A 71 -7.85 -1.24 2.52
CA ALA A 71 -7.93 -2.55 3.17
C ALA A 71 -8.14 -3.68 2.16
N PHE A 72 -7.91 -4.92 2.57
CA PHE A 72 -8.22 -6.10 1.74
C PHE A 72 -9.70 -6.15 1.28
N PHE A 73 -10.58 -5.53 2.04
CA PHE A 73 -12.01 -5.41 1.74
C PHE A 73 -12.29 -4.64 0.43
N ASP A 74 -11.43 -3.73 0.00
CA ASP A 74 -11.58 -2.96 -1.24
C ASP A 74 -11.79 -3.85 -2.46
N MET A 75 -11.15 -5.03 -2.49
CA MET A 75 -11.33 -6.00 -3.56
C MET A 75 -12.77 -6.55 -3.60
N SER A 76 -13.39 -6.80 -2.45
CA SER A 76 -14.77 -7.26 -2.37
C SER A 76 -15.74 -6.18 -2.87
N VAL A 77 -15.50 -4.92 -2.48
CA VAL A 77 -16.32 -3.79 -2.94
C VAL A 77 -16.21 -3.62 -4.45
N SER A 78 -14.99 -3.62 -5.00
CA SER A 78 -14.78 -3.48 -6.44
C SER A 78 -15.34 -4.65 -7.26
N ALA A 79 -15.30 -5.89 -6.72
CA ALA A 79 -15.91 -7.06 -7.34
C ALA A 79 -17.44 -6.93 -7.43
N MET A 80 -18.08 -6.38 -6.38
CA MET A 80 -19.53 -6.12 -6.38
C MET A 80 -19.88 -4.91 -7.25
N ALA A 81 -19.09 -3.84 -7.23
CA ALA A 81 -19.30 -2.66 -8.06
C ALA A 81 -19.26 -2.96 -9.57
N THR A 82 -18.39 -3.89 -9.98
CA THR A 82 -18.23 -4.29 -11.40
C THR A 82 -19.23 -5.34 -11.88
N PHE A 83 -20.09 -5.87 -11.00
CA PHE A 83 -21.12 -6.87 -11.37
C PHE A 83 -21.96 -6.39 -12.58
N PRO A 84 -22.26 -7.26 -13.60
CA PRO A 84 -21.98 -8.71 -13.73
C PRO A 84 -20.62 -9.03 -14.35
N HIS A 85 -19.74 -8.05 -14.47
CA HIS A 85 -18.36 -8.26 -14.90
C HIS A 85 -17.46 -8.54 -13.70
N PHE A 86 -16.24 -8.99 -13.95
CA PHE A 86 -15.23 -9.23 -12.90
C PHE A 86 -13.87 -8.72 -13.39
N GLY A 87 -13.17 -8.00 -12.52
CA GLY A 87 -11.86 -7.41 -12.82
C GLY A 87 -10.72 -8.44 -12.86
N ASN A 88 -9.73 -8.18 -13.70
CA ASN A 88 -8.42 -8.81 -13.65
C ASN A 88 -7.54 -7.93 -12.77
N TYR A 89 -7.35 -8.30 -11.53
CA TYR A 89 -6.63 -7.51 -10.53
C TYR A 89 -5.12 -7.66 -10.68
N VAL A 90 -4.40 -6.56 -10.54
CA VAL A 90 -2.95 -6.59 -10.30
C VAL A 90 -2.74 -6.87 -8.83
N VAL A 91 -2.05 -7.97 -8.52
CA VAL A 91 -1.87 -8.50 -7.17
C VAL A 91 -0.38 -8.71 -6.89
N ALA A 92 0.06 -8.34 -5.71
CA ALA A 92 1.43 -8.56 -5.27
C ALA A 92 1.75 -10.06 -5.14
N ILE A 93 3.03 -10.41 -5.25
CA ILE A 93 3.50 -11.82 -5.28
C ILE A 93 3.10 -12.60 -4.00
N ASP A 94 3.13 -11.95 -2.84
CA ASP A 94 2.71 -12.52 -1.56
C ASP A 94 1.26 -13.00 -1.57
N GLY A 95 0.38 -12.29 -2.28
CA GLY A 95 -1.01 -12.71 -2.50
C GLY A 95 -1.14 -14.05 -3.20
N PHE A 96 -0.13 -14.50 -3.94
CA PHE A 96 -0.13 -15.79 -4.66
C PHE A 96 0.30 -16.97 -3.81
N ILE A 97 0.89 -16.77 -2.63
CA ILE A 97 1.38 -17.86 -1.77
C ILE A 97 0.27 -18.88 -1.49
N GLY A 98 0.52 -20.13 -1.88
CA GLY A 98 -0.43 -21.26 -1.71
C GLY A 98 -1.70 -21.17 -2.56
N ARG A 99 -1.88 -20.11 -3.38
CA ARG A 99 -3.10 -19.84 -4.15
C ARG A 99 -2.83 -19.55 -5.63
N GLU A 100 -1.62 -19.81 -6.12
CA GLU A 100 -1.21 -19.43 -7.48
C GLU A 100 -2.20 -19.90 -8.55
N ASN A 101 -2.58 -21.18 -8.54
CA ASN A 101 -3.49 -21.74 -9.54
C ASN A 101 -4.88 -21.08 -9.50
N LEU A 102 -5.39 -20.78 -8.32
CA LEU A 102 -6.67 -20.08 -8.15
C LEU A 102 -6.59 -18.67 -8.71
N LEU A 103 -5.60 -17.88 -8.28
CA LEU A 103 -5.46 -16.50 -8.71
C LEU A 103 -5.19 -16.37 -10.21
N ARG A 104 -4.40 -17.28 -10.80
CA ARG A 104 -4.21 -17.32 -12.25
C ARG A 104 -5.52 -17.62 -13.00
N ASN A 105 -6.40 -18.49 -12.48
CA ASN A 105 -7.68 -18.80 -13.10
C ASN A 105 -8.77 -17.73 -12.84
N ILE A 106 -8.68 -16.98 -11.76
CA ILE A 106 -9.46 -15.74 -11.55
C ILE A 106 -8.96 -14.64 -12.51
N GLY A 107 -7.72 -14.76 -12.99
CA GLY A 107 -7.12 -13.85 -13.96
C GLY A 107 -6.31 -12.72 -13.33
N CYS A 108 -5.81 -12.92 -12.10
CA CYS A 108 -4.91 -11.97 -11.46
C CYS A 108 -3.58 -11.87 -12.22
N ILE A 109 -3.06 -10.66 -12.27
CA ILE A 109 -1.77 -10.33 -12.87
C ILE A 109 -0.79 -10.13 -11.71
N CYS A 110 0.24 -11.00 -11.63
CA CYS A 110 1.25 -10.87 -10.58
C CYS A 110 2.13 -9.65 -10.80
N LYS A 111 2.48 -8.96 -9.70
CA LYS A 111 3.35 -7.78 -9.68
C LYS A 111 4.30 -7.86 -8.48
N ARG A 112 5.55 -7.43 -8.67
CA ARG A 112 6.44 -7.05 -7.58
C ARG A 112 6.36 -5.54 -7.40
N LYS A 113 6.04 -5.10 -6.19
CA LYS A 113 5.73 -3.69 -5.87
C LYS A 113 6.90 -2.77 -6.25
N PHE A 114 6.61 -1.57 -6.68
CA PHE A 114 7.59 -0.51 -7.01
C PHE A 114 8.69 -0.93 -8.02
N THR A 115 8.40 -1.87 -8.92
CA THR A 115 9.31 -2.27 -10.01
C THR A 115 8.78 -1.80 -11.37
N SER A 116 9.70 -1.50 -12.30
CA SER A 116 9.36 -1.20 -13.69
C SER A 116 9.18 -2.50 -14.47
N ASP A 117 7.95 -2.93 -14.68
CA ASP A 117 7.61 -4.24 -15.24
C ASP A 117 6.89 -4.12 -16.59
N THR A 118 7.62 -4.35 -17.67
CA THR A 118 7.07 -4.34 -19.04
C THR A 118 6.21 -5.57 -19.35
N VAL A 119 6.42 -6.69 -18.64
CA VAL A 119 5.63 -7.92 -18.82
C VAL A 119 4.23 -7.67 -18.28
N MET A 120 4.11 -7.04 -17.11
CA MET A 120 2.83 -6.63 -16.55
C MET A 120 2.03 -5.75 -17.54
N VAL A 121 2.67 -4.76 -18.15
CA VAL A 121 2.04 -3.88 -19.14
C VAL A 121 1.49 -4.67 -20.34
N ARG A 122 2.26 -5.65 -20.85
CA ARG A 122 1.80 -6.54 -21.94
C ARG A 122 0.63 -7.43 -21.49
N HIS A 123 0.63 -7.88 -20.25
CA HIS A 123 -0.47 -8.65 -19.66
C HIS A 123 -1.76 -7.82 -19.54
N MET A 124 -1.66 -6.57 -19.13
CA MET A 124 -2.78 -5.64 -19.13
C MET A 124 -3.34 -5.45 -20.53
N GLN A 125 -2.49 -5.17 -21.52
CA GLN A 125 -2.91 -5.05 -22.92
C GLN A 125 -3.60 -6.32 -23.43
N HIS A 126 -3.08 -7.50 -23.04
CA HIS A 126 -3.69 -8.77 -23.41
C HIS A 126 -5.11 -8.91 -22.86
N ILE A 127 -5.33 -8.59 -21.58
CA ILE A 127 -6.67 -8.63 -20.95
C ILE A 127 -7.63 -7.64 -21.60
N LEU A 128 -7.18 -6.41 -21.89
CA LEU A 128 -8.02 -5.41 -22.56
C LEU A 128 -8.40 -5.84 -23.99
N LYS A 129 -7.50 -6.47 -24.75
CA LYS A 129 -7.80 -7.09 -26.05
C LYS A 129 -8.84 -8.21 -25.94
N LEU A 130 -8.87 -8.94 -24.85
CA LEU A 130 -9.91 -9.94 -24.54
C LEU A 130 -11.23 -9.28 -24.05
N LYS A 131 -11.35 -7.96 -24.11
CA LYS A 131 -12.48 -7.20 -23.56
C LYS A 131 -12.69 -7.47 -22.06
N GLY A 132 -11.61 -7.50 -21.30
CA GLY A 132 -11.60 -7.61 -19.84
C GLY A 132 -11.51 -6.25 -19.16
N ILE A 133 -11.64 -6.23 -17.84
CA ILE A 133 -11.37 -5.09 -16.97
C ILE A 133 -9.98 -5.32 -16.35
N VAL A 134 -9.10 -4.33 -16.41
CA VAL A 134 -7.83 -4.34 -15.67
C VAL A 134 -8.00 -3.48 -14.43
N ALA A 135 -7.94 -4.09 -13.25
CA ALA A 135 -8.09 -3.41 -11.97
C ALA A 135 -6.73 -3.21 -11.31
N ILE A 136 -6.43 -1.96 -10.95
CA ILE A 136 -5.16 -1.54 -10.37
C ILE A 136 -5.43 -0.68 -9.15
N TYR A 137 -4.66 -0.90 -8.09
CA TYR A 137 -4.53 0.00 -6.95
C TYR A 137 -3.20 0.76 -7.12
N PRO A 138 -3.24 1.98 -7.70
CA PRO A 138 -2.01 2.65 -8.18
C PRO A 138 -1.09 3.11 -7.06
N GLU A 139 -1.57 3.25 -5.84
CA GLU A 139 -0.78 3.54 -4.63
C GLU A 139 0.23 2.41 -4.32
N ALA A 140 0.00 1.19 -4.84
CA ALA A 140 0.83 -0.01 -4.69
C ALA A 140 1.10 -0.43 -3.23
N ARG A 141 0.43 0.19 -2.28
CA ARG A 141 0.41 -0.14 -0.83
C ARG A 141 -0.94 0.28 -0.23
N TYR A 142 -1.21 -0.20 0.98
CA TYR A 142 -2.31 0.35 1.77
C TYR A 142 -1.99 1.77 2.24
N SER A 143 -3.02 2.60 2.35
CA SER A 143 -2.88 3.91 2.96
C SER A 143 -2.38 3.77 4.41
N LEU A 144 -1.32 4.49 4.76
CA LEU A 144 -0.76 4.46 6.12
C LEU A 144 -1.62 5.28 7.10
N CYS A 145 -2.13 6.43 6.70
CA CYS A 145 -2.85 7.35 7.58
C CYS A 145 -4.26 7.72 7.09
N GLY A 146 -4.85 6.94 6.17
CA GLY A 146 -6.21 7.18 5.68
C GLY A 146 -6.33 8.23 4.58
N THR A 147 -5.21 8.68 4.01
CA THR A 147 -5.13 9.61 2.88
C THR A 147 -4.39 8.97 1.70
N THR A 148 -4.46 9.60 0.52
CA THR A 148 -3.80 9.12 -0.70
C THR A 148 -2.29 9.05 -0.55
N ALA A 149 -1.69 7.90 -0.89
CA ALA A 149 -0.24 7.78 -1.06
C ALA A 149 0.19 8.37 -2.43
N PRO A 150 1.49 8.73 -2.61
CA PRO A 150 1.99 9.22 -3.89
C PRO A 150 1.67 8.29 -5.06
N LEU A 151 1.08 8.82 -6.12
CA LEU A 151 0.74 8.08 -7.33
C LEU A 151 1.91 8.10 -8.33
N PRO A 152 2.18 7.01 -9.07
CA PRO A 152 3.27 7.00 -10.04
C PRO A 152 2.99 7.91 -11.24
N GLU A 153 3.92 8.80 -11.56
CA GLU A 153 3.86 9.70 -12.73
C GLU A 153 3.60 8.95 -14.06
N SER A 154 4.04 7.68 -14.10
CA SER A 154 3.83 6.80 -15.26
C SER A 154 2.38 6.38 -15.49
N LEU A 155 1.47 6.66 -14.56
CA LEU A 155 0.08 6.19 -14.60
C LEU A 155 -0.69 6.80 -15.78
N GLY A 156 -0.58 8.11 -16.01
CA GLY A 156 -1.18 8.76 -17.18
C GLY A 156 -0.64 8.24 -18.51
N LYS A 157 0.68 7.96 -18.55
CA LYS A 157 1.29 7.32 -19.73
C LYS A 157 0.76 5.90 -19.95
N LEU A 158 0.56 5.14 -18.88
CA LEU A 158 -0.05 3.81 -18.94
C LEU A 158 -1.47 3.89 -19.49
N CYS A 159 -2.32 4.75 -18.95
CA CYS A 159 -3.68 4.96 -19.42
C CYS A 159 -3.72 5.35 -20.91
N LYS A 160 -2.91 6.33 -21.32
CA LYS A 160 -2.82 6.78 -22.71
C LYS A 160 -2.38 5.67 -23.68
N MET A 161 -1.48 4.80 -23.24
CA MET A 161 -1.02 3.66 -24.05
C MET A 161 -2.09 2.58 -24.20
N MET A 162 -2.98 2.42 -23.21
CA MET A 162 -4.04 1.39 -23.24
C MET A 162 -5.22 1.79 -24.12
N LYS A 163 -5.51 3.08 -24.34
CA LYS A 163 -6.54 3.63 -25.24
C LYS A 163 -7.94 3.10 -24.95
N VAL A 164 -8.28 2.91 -23.69
CA VAL A 164 -9.60 2.48 -23.21
C VAL A 164 -10.10 3.44 -22.15
N PRO A 165 -11.40 3.45 -21.82
CA PRO A 165 -11.91 4.27 -20.72
C PRO A 165 -11.18 4.01 -19.41
N VAL A 166 -11.04 5.05 -18.57
CA VAL A 166 -10.53 4.97 -17.21
C VAL A 166 -11.69 5.19 -16.25
N VAL A 167 -11.93 4.21 -15.42
CA VAL A 167 -12.95 4.20 -14.38
C VAL A 167 -12.25 4.24 -13.04
N THR A 168 -12.75 4.98 -12.08
CA THR A 168 -12.25 4.99 -10.70
C THR A 168 -13.24 4.30 -9.77
N ILE A 169 -12.74 3.82 -8.66
CA ILE A 169 -13.53 3.39 -7.50
C ILE A 169 -12.86 3.90 -6.24
N ILE A 170 -13.48 4.86 -5.57
CA ILE A 170 -12.98 5.44 -4.32
C ILE A 170 -13.85 4.93 -3.19
N CYS A 171 -13.20 4.24 -2.23
CA CYS A 171 -13.84 3.67 -1.05
C CYS A 171 -13.56 4.53 0.17
N HIS A 172 -14.57 4.73 1.02
CA HIS A 172 -14.47 5.42 2.29
C HIS A 172 -14.91 4.54 3.45
N GLY A 173 -14.27 4.72 4.60
CA GLY A 173 -14.53 3.98 5.83
C GLY A 173 -13.79 2.66 5.93
N ASN A 174 -13.19 2.17 4.85
CA ASN A 174 -12.45 0.91 4.86
C ASN A 174 -11.15 1.01 5.66
N HIS A 175 -10.44 2.15 5.57
CA HIS A 175 -9.27 2.42 6.39
C HIS A 175 -9.64 2.54 7.87
N ILE A 176 -10.72 3.26 8.18
CA ILE A 176 -11.20 3.42 9.58
C ILE A 176 -11.58 2.07 10.17
N ASN A 177 -12.16 1.19 9.36
CA ASN A 177 -12.61 -0.14 9.80
C ASN A 177 -11.44 -1.12 10.01
N HIS A 178 -10.44 -1.06 9.13
CA HIS A 178 -9.24 -1.88 9.15
C HIS A 178 -8.01 -1.04 8.89
N PRO A 179 -7.59 -0.17 9.84
CA PRO A 179 -6.40 0.63 9.65
C PRO A 179 -5.18 -0.28 9.51
N PHE A 180 -4.29 0.07 8.61
CA PHE A 180 -3.16 -0.78 8.26
C PHE A 180 -2.21 -1.05 9.44
N TRP A 181 -2.12 -0.11 10.38
CA TRP A 181 -1.33 -0.28 11.61
C TRP A 181 -1.94 -1.23 12.65
N ASN A 182 -3.23 -1.58 12.51
CA ASN A 182 -3.92 -2.53 13.40
C ASN A 182 -4.97 -3.32 12.62
N THR A 183 -4.53 -4.35 11.91
CA THR A 183 -5.41 -5.24 11.12
C THR A 183 -6.00 -6.41 11.91
N ARG A 184 -5.67 -6.51 13.21
CA ARG A 184 -6.12 -7.64 14.06
C ARG A 184 -7.62 -7.61 14.33
N HIS A 185 -8.20 -6.42 14.43
CA HIS A 185 -9.59 -6.20 14.78
C HIS A 185 -10.30 -5.33 13.77
N GLU A 186 -11.45 -5.82 13.31
CA GLU A 186 -12.38 -5.01 12.54
C GLU A 186 -13.18 -4.11 13.48
N ARG A 187 -13.15 -2.79 13.24
CA ARG A 187 -13.79 -1.79 14.11
C ARG A 187 -15.30 -1.65 13.94
N GLY A 188 -15.90 -2.41 13.01
CA GLY A 188 -17.34 -2.46 12.82
C GLY A 188 -17.97 -1.21 12.19
N VAL A 189 -17.18 -0.41 11.48
CA VAL A 189 -17.63 0.78 10.75
C VAL A 189 -18.70 0.43 9.73
N LYS A 190 -19.82 1.14 9.79
CA LYS A 190 -20.95 1.02 8.84
C LYS A 190 -21.90 2.21 8.97
N PRO A 191 -22.48 2.71 7.84
CA PRO A 191 -22.17 2.22 6.49
C PRO A 191 -20.77 2.61 6.06
N THR A 192 -20.17 1.88 5.12
CA THR A 192 -19.04 2.32 4.31
C THR A 192 -19.55 2.79 2.94
N GLU A 193 -18.76 3.56 2.21
CA GLU A 193 -19.18 4.10 0.91
C GLU A 193 -18.18 3.74 -0.18
N ALA A 194 -18.66 3.60 -1.41
CA ALA A 194 -17.82 3.47 -2.59
C ALA A 194 -18.44 4.23 -3.77
N GLU A 195 -17.66 5.07 -4.42
CA GLU A 195 -18.05 5.76 -5.64
C GLU A 195 -17.30 5.17 -6.82
N MET A 196 -18.04 4.58 -7.78
CA MET A 196 -17.50 4.09 -9.05
C MET A 196 -17.85 5.08 -10.15
N LYS A 197 -16.86 5.67 -10.82
CA LYS A 197 -17.05 6.79 -11.73
C LYS A 197 -16.31 6.59 -13.04
N LEU A 198 -16.95 6.93 -14.16
CA LEU A 198 -16.26 7.10 -15.45
C LEU A 198 -15.43 8.39 -15.37
N LEU A 199 -14.14 8.27 -15.11
CA LEU A 199 -13.25 9.43 -15.02
C LEU A 199 -12.88 9.98 -16.39
N LEU A 200 -12.53 9.08 -17.33
CA LEU A 200 -12.13 9.44 -18.71
C LEU A 200 -12.77 8.48 -19.70
N THR A 201 -13.35 9.02 -20.77
CA THR A 201 -13.77 8.22 -21.92
C THR A 201 -12.56 7.74 -22.73
N ALA A 202 -12.78 6.87 -23.71
CA ALA A 202 -11.70 6.44 -24.60
C ALA A 202 -11.21 7.60 -25.50
N GLU A 203 -12.10 8.53 -25.83
CA GLU A 203 -11.82 9.77 -26.57
C GLU A 203 -10.95 10.70 -25.72
N ASP A 204 -11.33 10.97 -24.45
CA ASP A 204 -10.54 11.78 -23.52
C ASP A 204 -9.12 11.23 -23.38
N VAL A 205 -8.97 9.91 -23.23
CA VAL A 205 -7.65 9.26 -23.10
C VAL A 205 -6.79 9.48 -24.36
N GLN A 206 -7.39 9.60 -25.53
CA GLN A 206 -6.66 9.85 -26.79
C GLN A 206 -6.35 11.34 -27.01
N GLU A 207 -7.20 12.24 -26.57
CA GLU A 207 -7.07 13.68 -26.80
C GLU A 207 -6.18 14.35 -25.74
N LEU A 208 -6.40 14.05 -24.46
CA LEU A 208 -5.67 14.66 -23.35
C LEU A 208 -4.18 14.31 -23.37
N SER A 209 -3.35 15.22 -22.92
CA SER A 209 -1.93 14.96 -22.66
C SER A 209 -1.76 14.00 -21.47
N VAL A 210 -0.57 13.42 -21.34
CA VAL A 210 -0.22 12.56 -20.17
C VAL A 210 -0.38 13.34 -18.86
N ASP A 211 0.01 14.60 -18.86
CA ASP A 211 -0.06 15.48 -17.70
C ASP A 211 -1.50 15.77 -17.26
N GLU A 212 -2.39 16.03 -18.23
CA GLU A 212 -3.82 16.24 -17.95
C GLU A 212 -4.48 14.97 -17.42
N ILE A 213 -4.14 13.80 -17.98
CA ILE A 213 -4.62 12.52 -17.47
C ILE A 213 -4.16 12.31 -16.02
N ASN A 214 -2.87 12.53 -15.73
CA ASN A 214 -2.34 12.43 -14.38
C ASN A 214 -3.06 13.39 -13.43
N GLN A 215 -3.28 14.66 -13.83
CA GLN A 215 -3.97 15.62 -12.99
C GLN A 215 -5.41 15.18 -12.66
N ARG A 216 -6.16 14.70 -13.65
CA ARG A 216 -7.52 14.17 -13.44
C ARG A 216 -7.53 13.00 -12.45
N ILE A 217 -6.53 12.12 -12.53
CA ILE A 217 -6.40 10.99 -11.60
C ILE A 217 -6.04 11.49 -10.21
N VAL A 218 -5.09 12.42 -10.07
CA VAL A 218 -4.70 13.00 -8.77
C VAL A 218 -5.89 13.71 -8.12
N ASP A 219 -6.66 14.49 -8.87
CA ASP A 219 -7.83 15.20 -8.36
C ASP A 219 -8.90 14.22 -7.84
N GLU A 220 -9.10 13.11 -8.54
CA GLU A 220 -10.05 12.07 -8.16
C GLU A 220 -9.63 11.27 -6.93
N PHE A 221 -8.32 11.10 -6.71
CA PHE A 221 -7.76 10.35 -5.59
C PHE A 221 -7.55 11.19 -4.33
N GLN A 222 -8.15 12.39 -4.24
CA GLN A 222 -8.10 13.23 -3.04
C GLN A 222 -9.11 12.71 -2.02
N TYR A 223 -8.74 11.68 -1.26
CA TYR A 223 -9.56 11.15 -0.18
C TYR A 223 -8.89 11.32 1.18
N ASP A 224 -9.72 11.37 2.23
CA ASP A 224 -9.33 11.45 3.62
C ASP A 224 -10.41 10.76 4.47
N ASP A 225 -10.11 9.56 4.94
CA ASP A 225 -11.09 8.73 5.64
C ASP A 225 -11.43 9.27 7.04
N PHE A 226 -10.52 9.96 7.73
CA PHE A 226 -10.81 10.58 9.02
C PHE A 226 -11.71 11.81 8.87
N LYS A 227 -11.46 12.62 7.83
CA LYS A 227 -12.36 13.74 7.51
C LYS A 227 -13.73 13.25 7.11
N TRP A 228 -13.81 12.22 6.26
CA TRP A 228 -15.06 11.56 5.88
C TRP A 228 -15.78 11.02 7.11
N GLN A 229 -15.09 10.33 8.03
CA GLN A 229 -15.66 9.81 9.27
C GLN A 229 -16.33 10.92 10.10
N LYS A 230 -15.62 12.03 10.29
CA LYS A 230 -16.10 13.19 11.04
C LYS A 230 -17.32 13.84 10.38
N GLU A 231 -17.26 14.07 9.06
CA GLU A 231 -18.36 14.68 8.28
C GLU A 231 -19.63 13.83 8.29
N LYS A 232 -19.49 12.50 8.26
CA LYS A 232 -20.60 11.54 8.34
C LYS A 232 -21.06 11.28 9.79
N GLY A 233 -20.30 11.71 10.79
CA GLY A 233 -20.62 11.45 12.21
C GLY A 233 -20.52 9.96 12.56
N ILE A 234 -19.62 9.20 11.93
CA ILE A 234 -19.45 7.77 12.16
C ILE A 234 -18.72 7.54 13.48
N ILE A 235 -19.44 7.03 14.47
CA ILE A 235 -18.89 6.70 15.79
C ILE A 235 -18.21 5.34 15.75
N VAL A 236 -16.95 5.30 16.19
CA VAL A 236 -16.15 4.08 16.38
C VAL A 236 -15.99 3.85 17.88
N ASP A 237 -16.94 3.14 18.47
CA ASP A 237 -16.92 2.74 19.87
C ASP A 237 -16.11 1.41 20.00
N CYS A 238 -14.79 1.53 19.90
CA CYS A 238 -13.85 0.42 19.99
C CYS A 238 -12.83 0.78 21.08
N GLU A 239 -12.70 -0.08 22.09
CA GLU A 239 -11.81 0.17 23.24
C GLU A 239 -10.31 0.14 22.88
N ASP A 240 -9.94 -0.46 21.76
CA ASP A 240 -8.58 -0.58 21.25
C ASP A 240 -8.33 0.26 19.99
N ARG A 241 -9.12 1.34 19.75
CA ARG A 241 -9.05 2.13 18.51
C ARG A 241 -7.73 2.86 18.27
N ALA A 242 -6.95 3.15 19.33
CA ALA A 242 -5.63 3.75 19.19
C ALA A 242 -4.48 2.74 19.11
N VAL A 243 -4.72 1.45 19.42
CA VAL A 243 -3.66 0.42 19.45
C VAL A 243 -2.99 0.30 18.08
N GLY A 244 -1.66 0.41 18.05
CA GLY A 244 -0.81 0.38 16.85
C GLY A 244 -0.61 1.75 16.20
N LEU A 245 -1.25 2.82 16.70
CA LEU A 245 -1.15 4.17 16.11
C LEU A 245 0.29 4.72 16.18
N GLU A 246 1.10 4.31 17.17
CA GLU A 246 2.52 4.65 17.29
C GLU A 246 3.37 4.17 16.11
N LYS A 247 2.89 3.22 15.34
CA LYS A 247 3.58 2.72 14.15
C LYS A 247 3.60 3.75 13.02
N ILE A 248 2.56 4.58 12.95
CA ILE A 248 2.46 5.66 11.96
C ILE A 248 2.76 7.04 12.55
N LEU A 249 2.51 7.25 13.84
CA LEU A 249 2.82 8.48 14.58
C LEU A 249 4.01 8.20 15.51
N TYR A 250 5.20 8.10 14.93
CA TYR A 250 6.42 7.66 15.61
C TYR A 250 7.17 8.81 16.32
N GLN A 251 6.80 10.08 16.06
CA GLN A 251 7.47 11.25 16.64
C GLN A 251 6.52 12.06 17.51
N CYS A 252 6.94 12.38 18.71
CA CYS A 252 6.16 13.20 19.64
C CYS A 252 6.11 14.66 19.16
N PRO A 253 4.92 15.26 18.98
CA PRO A 253 4.82 16.65 18.51
C PRO A 253 5.22 17.67 19.58
N ASP A 254 5.27 17.28 20.85
CA ASP A 254 5.59 18.18 21.95
C ASP A 254 7.09 18.28 22.24
N CYS A 255 7.75 17.12 22.44
CA CYS A 255 9.18 17.10 22.75
C CYS A 255 10.08 16.80 21.55
N GLY A 256 9.49 16.41 20.39
CA GLY A 256 10.24 16.09 19.18
C GLY A 256 10.93 14.72 19.19
N THR A 257 10.85 13.97 20.30
CA THR A 257 11.53 12.65 20.41
C THR A 257 10.88 11.63 19.47
N GLU A 258 11.73 10.89 18.75
CA GLU A 258 11.32 9.80 17.85
C GLU A 258 11.37 8.45 18.57
N PHE A 259 10.52 7.51 18.11
CA PHE A 259 10.51 6.09 18.53
C PHE A 259 10.25 5.86 20.02
N GLU A 260 9.64 6.84 20.69
CA GLU A 260 9.21 6.76 22.09
C GLU A 260 7.69 6.90 22.23
N MET A 261 6.96 6.77 21.11
CA MET A 261 5.50 6.71 21.14
C MET A 261 5.04 5.28 21.44
N GLU A 262 4.02 5.14 22.26
CA GLU A 262 3.33 3.87 22.57
C GLU A 262 1.82 4.09 22.56
N SER A 263 1.07 3.06 22.19
CA SER A 263 -0.40 3.12 22.21
C SER A 263 -0.98 1.98 23.04
N GLU A 264 -2.02 2.30 23.78
CA GLU A 264 -2.78 1.34 24.57
C GLU A 264 -4.27 1.77 24.60
N GLY A 265 -5.16 0.83 24.33
CA GLY A 265 -6.59 1.08 24.35
C GLY A 265 -6.99 2.22 23.40
N THR A 266 -7.46 3.33 23.97
CA THR A 266 -7.89 4.50 23.21
C THR A 266 -6.86 5.64 23.18
N HIS A 267 -5.67 5.41 23.71
CA HIS A 267 -4.66 6.45 23.89
C HIS A 267 -3.35 6.13 23.16
N ILE A 268 -2.66 7.20 22.78
CA ILE A 268 -1.25 7.17 22.40
C ILE A 268 -0.50 8.12 23.34
N HIS A 269 0.69 7.73 23.78
CA HIS A 269 1.50 8.53 24.72
C HIS A 269 2.98 8.47 24.35
N CYS A 270 3.70 9.51 24.77
CA CYS A 270 5.15 9.61 24.60
C CYS A 270 5.85 9.21 25.90
N ARG A 271 6.69 8.18 25.89
CA ARG A 271 7.48 7.74 27.05
C ARG A 271 8.53 8.75 27.48
N ALA A 272 9.02 9.57 26.55
CA ALA A 272 10.09 10.54 26.84
C ALA A 272 9.59 11.74 27.65
N CYS A 273 8.41 12.29 27.37
CA CYS A 273 7.88 13.47 28.07
C CYS A 273 6.59 13.21 28.86
N GLY A 274 6.02 12.01 28.76
CA GLY A 274 4.81 11.61 29.49
C GLY A 274 3.51 12.20 28.96
N LYS A 275 3.53 12.93 27.84
CA LYS A 275 2.29 13.47 27.26
C LYS A 275 1.46 12.36 26.62
N SER A 276 0.13 12.46 26.78
CA SER A 276 -0.84 11.50 26.30
C SER A 276 -1.94 12.17 25.48
N TRP A 277 -2.47 11.45 24.50
CA TRP A 277 -3.59 11.87 23.65
C TRP A 277 -4.63 10.76 23.56
N LEU A 278 -5.88 11.12 23.78
CA LEU A 278 -7.04 10.30 23.51
C LEU A 278 -7.35 10.34 22.02
N MET A 279 -7.49 9.18 21.38
CA MET A 279 -8.19 9.07 20.10
C MET A 279 -9.69 9.00 20.38
N THR A 280 -10.45 10.01 19.96
CA THR A 280 -11.91 10.06 20.17
C THR A 280 -12.63 9.03 19.28
N GLU A 281 -13.89 8.80 19.55
CA GLU A 281 -14.76 7.92 18.75
C GLU A 281 -14.97 8.43 17.31
N LEU A 282 -14.73 9.72 17.07
CA LEU A 282 -14.75 10.36 15.74
C LEU A 282 -13.39 10.39 15.06
N GLY A 283 -12.38 9.69 15.60
CA GLY A 283 -11.03 9.63 15.02
C GLY A 283 -10.19 10.89 15.25
N GLU A 284 -10.62 11.81 16.09
CA GLU A 284 -9.86 13.01 16.43
C GLU A 284 -8.91 12.74 17.61
N MET A 285 -7.73 13.35 17.55
CA MET A 285 -6.76 13.31 18.64
C MET A 285 -7.03 14.46 19.62
N LYS A 286 -7.01 14.18 20.93
CA LYS A 286 -7.21 15.15 21.98
C LYS A 286 -6.17 14.95 23.08
N ALA A 287 -5.30 15.93 23.31
CA ALA A 287 -4.35 15.88 24.41
C ALA A 287 -5.09 15.86 25.75
N GLU A 288 -4.67 14.98 26.66
CA GLU A 288 -5.25 14.93 28.01
C GLU A 288 -4.82 16.12 28.85
N ASN A 289 -3.62 16.66 28.60
CA ASN A 289 -3.06 17.81 29.28
C ASN A 289 -2.46 18.80 28.28
N GLY A 290 -2.76 20.08 28.46
CA GLY A 290 -2.23 21.16 27.62
C GLY A 290 -2.88 21.25 26.25
N GLU A 291 -2.16 21.82 25.28
CA GLU A 291 -2.65 22.05 23.93
C GLU A 291 -2.59 20.78 23.07
N THR A 292 -3.60 20.59 22.23
CA THR A 292 -3.60 19.58 21.17
C THR A 292 -3.06 20.21 19.89
N LYS A 293 -1.81 19.95 19.52
CA LYS A 293 -1.21 20.48 18.28
C LYS A 293 -1.88 19.95 17.03
N PHE A 294 -2.19 18.65 17.01
CA PHE A 294 -2.85 17.98 15.90
C PHE A 294 -4.10 17.25 16.40
N THR A 295 -5.25 17.67 15.92
CA THR A 295 -6.52 16.96 16.14
C THR A 295 -6.80 15.91 15.08
N HIS A 296 -6.16 16.02 13.93
CA HIS A 296 -6.33 15.20 12.75
C HIS A 296 -5.10 14.34 12.54
N ILE A 297 -5.27 13.02 12.49
CA ILE A 297 -4.15 12.05 12.37
C ILE A 297 -3.29 12.30 11.12
N PRO A 298 -3.87 12.53 9.92
CA PRO A 298 -3.07 12.87 8.75
C PRO A 298 -2.22 14.13 8.90
N ASP A 299 -2.69 15.16 9.63
CA ASP A 299 -1.89 16.38 9.83
C ASP A 299 -0.65 16.10 10.71
N TRP A 300 -0.77 15.22 11.70
CA TRP A 300 0.37 14.79 12.50
C TRP A 300 1.36 14.00 11.63
N TYR A 301 0.87 13.05 10.83
CA TYR A 301 1.70 12.29 9.89
C TYR A 301 2.41 13.20 8.86
N GLU A 302 1.75 14.22 8.33
CA GLU A 302 2.36 15.17 7.39
C GLU A 302 3.38 16.08 8.09
N TRP A 303 3.21 16.42 9.37
CA TRP A 303 4.23 17.10 10.15
C TRP A 303 5.48 16.23 10.34
N GLU A 304 5.33 14.94 10.56
CA GLU A 304 6.47 14.01 10.58
C GLU A 304 7.17 13.96 9.21
N ARG A 305 6.39 13.94 8.12
CA ARG A 305 6.93 14.05 6.76
C ARG A 305 7.73 15.32 6.55
N ASP A 306 7.24 16.47 7.03
CA ASP A 306 7.95 17.75 6.93
C ASP A 306 9.29 17.73 7.70
N ASN A 307 9.37 17.01 8.81
CA ASN A 307 10.63 16.86 9.54
C ASN A 307 11.61 15.96 8.77
N VAL A 308 11.15 14.83 8.23
CA VAL A 308 11.98 13.98 7.35
C VAL A 308 12.45 14.73 6.11
N ARG A 309 11.58 15.56 5.50
CA ARG A 309 11.94 16.41 4.35
C ARG A 309 13.10 17.34 4.70
N LYS A 310 13.08 17.97 5.88
CA LYS A 310 14.19 18.80 6.36
C LYS A 310 15.48 18.00 6.55
N GLU A 311 15.41 16.78 7.08
CA GLU A 311 16.58 15.91 7.18
C GLU A 311 17.18 15.62 5.80
N VAL A 312 16.33 15.29 4.82
CA VAL A 312 16.74 15.02 3.43
C VAL A 312 17.35 16.26 2.76
N GLU A 313 16.70 17.41 2.88
CA GLU A 313 17.15 18.68 2.30
C GLU A 313 18.51 19.12 2.87
N ASN A 314 18.73 18.88 4.16
CA ASN A 314 19.97 19.15 4.85
C ASN A 314 21.05 18.07 4.62
N GLY A 315 20.72 16.96 3.96
CA GLY A 315 21.63 15.86 3.70
C GLY A 315 21.99 15.05 4.97
N THR A 316 21.15 15.10 6.00
CA THR A 316 21.40 14.47 7.30
C THR A 316 20.59 13.18 7.54
N TYR A 317 19.65 12.87 6.63
CA TYR A 317 18.84 11.67 6.79
C TYR A 317 19.70 10.39 6.77
N SER A 318 19.58 9.60 7.81
CA SER A 318 20.16 8.25 7.91
C SER A 318 19.51 7.46 9.03
N THR A 319 19.25 6.19 8.80
CA THR A 319 18.86 5.26 9.88
C THR A 319 20.05 4.79 10.71
N GLY A 320 21.30 5.09 10.29
CA GLY A 320 22.46 4.36 10.75
C GLY A 320 22.46 2.91 10.26
N VAL A 321 23.28 2.07 10.86
CA VAL A 321 23.35 0.65 10.57
C VAL A 321 22.38 -0.08 11.50
N LEU A 322 21.37 -0.73 10.90
CA LEU A 322 20.36 -1.49 11.63
C LEU A 322 20.66 -2.99 11.49
N PRO A 323 20.66 -3.78 12.58
CA PRO A 323 20.66 -5.23 12.50
C PRO A 323 19.32 -5.68 11.89
N VAL A 324 19.38 -6.62 10.95
CA VAL A 324 18.20 -7.13 10.24
C VAL A 324 18.23 -8.64 10.08
N LYS A 325 17.03 -9.22 10.05
CA LYS A 325 16.74 -10.53 9.52
C LYS A 325 16.05 -10.38 8.19
N VAL A 326 16.35 -11.24 7.20
CA VAL A 326 15.81 -11.13 5.84
C VAL A 326 15.20 -12.45 5.40
N GLU A 327 13.99 -12.34 4.85
CA GLU A 327 13.31 -13.41 4.13
C GLU A 327 13.13 -13.03 2.66
N SER A 328 13.33 -14.00 1.77
CA SER A 328 13.13 -13.86 0.32
C SER A 328 11.82 -14.53 -0.10
N LEU A 329 11.13 -13.94 -1.07
CA LEU A 329 9.95 -14.50 -1.72
C LEU A 329 10.18 -14.61 -3.24
N PRO A 330 10.96 -15.61 -3.72
CA PRO A 330 11.27 -15.76 -5.13
C PRO A 330 10.08 -16.29 -5.94
N ASN A 331 9.15 -17.01 -5.30
CA ASN A 331 7.98 -17.63 -5.93
C ASN A 331 6.78 -17.71 -4.96
N ALA A 332 5.69 -18.34 -5.38
CA ALA A 332 4.46 -18.46 -4.60
C ALA A 332 4.43 -19.70 -3.65
N LYS A 333 5.57 -20.32 -3.36
CA LYS A 333 5.63 -21.50 -2.48
C LYS A 333 5.81 -21.15 -1.00
N GLY A 334 6.29 -19.94 -0.72
CA GLY A 334 6.52 -19.42 0.63
C GLY A 334 7.82 -18.65 0.76
N TYR A 335 8.04 -18.13 1.95
CA TYR A 335 9.24 -17.38 2.31
C TYR A 335 10.42 -18.30 2.51
N ILE A 336 11.61 -17.77 2.25
CA ILE A 336 12.90 -18.44 2.42
C ILE A 336 13.77 -17.52 3.24
N GLU A 337 14.20 -17.99 4.40
CA GLU A 337 15.14 -17.26 5.25
C GLU A 337 16.50 -17.14 4.56
N LEU A 338 16.97 -15.91 4.35
CA LEU A 338 18.30 -15.64 3.79
C LEU A 338 19.37 -15.55 4.89
N GLY A 339 19.01 -15.13 6.09
CA GLY A 339 19.89 -15.00 7.22
C GLY A 339 19.80 -13.65 7.93
N GLU A 340 20.80 -13.37 8.74
CA GLU A 340 20.94 -12.13 9.51
C GLU A 340 22.05 -11.25 8.94
N GLY A 341 21.95 -9.94 9.15
CA GLY A 341 22.92 -8.99 8.65
C GLY A 341 22.61 -7.55 9.02
N THR A 342 22.86 -6.64 8.09
CA THR A 342 22.69 -5.22 8.31
C THR A 342 21.93 -4.56 7.17
N MET A 343 21.20 -3.50 7.54
CA MET A 343 20.58 -2.57 6.59
C MET A 343 20.98 -1.14 6.92
N THR A 344 21.19 -0.33 5.89
CA THR A 344 21.23 1.13 5.98
C THR A 344 20.18 1.71 5.04
N HIS A 345 19.54 2.79 5.46
CA HIS A 345 18.74 3.64 4.59
C HIS A 345 19.17 5.08 4.82
N ASP A 346 19.77 5.69 3.82
CA ASP A 346 20.37 7.01 3.89
C ASP A 346 20.17 7.81 2.58
N MET A 347 20.90 8.88 2.41
CA MET A 347 20.87 9.74 1.22
C MET A 347 21.17 9.00 -0.10
N ASN A 348 21.67 7.76 -0.06
CA ASN A 348 21.94 6.92 -1.24
C ASN A 348 20.80 5.92 -1.54
N GLY A 349 19.86 5.74 -0.60
CA GLY A 349 18.78 4.75 -0.62
C GLY A 349 19.08 3.56 0.30
N PHE A 350 18.49 2.41 0.02
CA PHE A 350 18.68 1.19 0.82
C PHE A 350 19.91 0.40 0.39
N ARG A 351 20.64 -0.10 1.38
CA ARG A 351 21.64 -1.16 1.22
C ARG A 351 21.41 -2.21 2.30
N VAL A 352 21.24 -3.45 1.89
CA VAL A 352 21.04 -4.62 2.75
C VAL A 352 22.13 -5.63 2.44
N GLU A 353 22.77 -6.15 3.47
CA GLU A 353 23.77 -7.21 3.36
C GLU A 353 23.52 -8.25 4.46
N VAL A 354 23.32 -9.51 4.07
CA VAL A 354 23.02 -10.60 4.99
C VAL A 354 23.91 -11.79 4.69
N THR A 355 24.20 -12.58 5.70
CA THR A 355 25.00 -13.79 5.58
C THR A 355 24.12 -15.00 5.94
N GLY A 356 24.00 -15.92 5.01
CA GLY A 356 23.31 -17.18 5.21
C GLY A 356 24.07 -18.12 6.17
N GLU A 357 23.38 -19.13 6.66
CA GLU A 357 23.98 -20.12 7.58
C GLU A 357 25.17 -20.88 6.94
N ASP A 358 25.22 -20.97 5.62
CA ASP A 358 26.32 -21.58 4.85
C ASP A 358 27.48 -20.62 4.57
N GLY A 359 27.39 -19.38 5.07
CA GLY A 359 28.37 -18.32 4.85
C GLY A 359 28.19 -17.57 3.52
N THR A 360 27.15 -17.85 2.75
CA THR A 360 26.84 -17.10 1.53
C THR A 360 26.41 -15.68 1.87
N VAL A 361 27.02 -14.69 1.21
CA VAL A 361 26.68 -13.28 1.40
C VAL A 361 25.69 -12.85 0.32
N PHE A 362 24.54 -12.30 0.72
CA PHE A 362 23.54 -11.73 -0.16
C PHE A 362 23.51 -10.21 0.03
N THR A 363 23.42 -9.47 -1.08
CA THR A 363 23.38 -8.01 -1.04
C THR A 363 22.26 -7.51 -1.93
N MET A 364 21.50 -6.53 -1.42
CA MET A 364 20.50 -5.78 -2.20
C MET A 364 20.71 -4.28 -2.02
N GLU A 365 20.75 -3.56 -3.14
CA GLU A 365 20.78 -2.10 -3.16
C GLU A 365 19.56 -1.54 -3.89
N LYS A 366 18.94 -0.51 -3.31
CA LYS A 366 17.88 0.28 -3.92
C LYS A 366 18.28 1.75 -3.90
N LYS A 367 18.84 2.21 -5.00
CA LYS A 367 19.25 3.62 -5.14
C LYS A 367 18.03 4.53 -5.26
N VAL A 368 18.12 5.73 -4.73
CA VAL A 368 17.05 6.74 -4.73
C VAL A 368 16.34 6.89 -6.08
N PRO A 369 17.02 6.98 -7.25
CA PRO A 369 16.33 7.14 -8.54
C PRO A 369 15.48 5.94 -8.96
N SER A 370 15.69 4.78 -8.34
CA SER A 370 15.00 3.53 -8.71
C SER A 370 13.78 3.21 -7.86
N LEU A 371 13.51 4.01 -6.82
CA LEU A 371 12.47 3.70 -5.84
C LEU A 371 11.77 4.99 -5.40
N TYR A 372 10.58 5.26 -5.97
CA TYR A 372 9.82 6.47 -5.63
C TYR A 372 9.01 6.35 -4.32
N SER A 373 8.77 5.14 -3.86
CA SER A 373 8.15 4.79 -2.59
C SER A 373 8.49 3.34 -2.26
N CYS A 374 8.28 2.90 -1.03
CA CYS A 374 8.44 1.50 -0.64
C CYS A 374 7.19 1.00 0.10
N HIS A 375 7.03 -0.31 0.12
CA HIS A 375 6.02 -0.95 0.93
C HIS A 375 6.61 -1.29 2.29
N VAL A 376 5.79 -1.11 3.31
CA VAL A 376 6.09 -1.50 4.69
C VAL A 376 4.98 -2.37 5.21
N GLU A 377 5.30 -3.23 6.16
CA GLU A 377 4.33 -4.07 6.86
C GLU A 377 4.52 -3.90 8.37
N TYR A 378 3.41 -3.93 9.10
CA TYR A 378 3.41 -3.87 10.55
C TYR A 378 3.07 -5.21 11.14
N GLU A 379 3.90 -5.70 12.08
CA GLU A 379 3.76 -7.02 12.71
C GLU A 379 3.47 -8.12 11.68
N TYR A 380 4.24 -8.14 10.60
CA TYR A 380 3.99 -9.01 9.45
C TYR A 380 3.89 -10.47 9.87
N LEU A 381 2.88 -11.17 9.36
CA LEU A 381 2.53 -12.55 9.75
C LEU A 381 2.35 -12.74 11.26
N PHE A 382 2.06 -11.67 12.01
CA PHE A 382 1.78 -11.61 13.46
C PHE A 382 2.97 -11.90 14.39
N ASN A 383 4.11 -12.35 13.89
CA ASN A 383 5.24 -12.78 14.74
C ASN A 383 6.61 -12.29 14.24
N HIS A 384 6.69 -11.67 13.05
CA HIS A 384 7.97 -11.34 12.42
C HIS A 384 8.39 -9.89 12.66
N GLY A 385 7.50 -9.06 13.20
CA GLY A 385 7.76 -7.64 13.43
C GLY A 385 7.47 -6.76 12.21
N ASP A 386 7.83 -5.48 12.33
CA ASP A 386 7.67 -4.50 11.26
C ASP A 386 8.79 -4.68 10.22
N CYS A 387 8.46 -4.56 8.94
CA CYS A 387 9.46 -4.73 7.88
C CYS A 387 9.25 -3.79 6.70
N VAL A 388 10.30 -3.69 5.88
CA VAL A 388 10.26 -3.07 4.55
C VAL A 388 10.38 -4.16 3.51
N ASP A 389 9.51 -4.17 2.49
CA ASP A 389 9.68 -5.07 1.35
C ASP A 389 10.43 -4.37 0.20
N LEU A 390 11.56 -4.95 -0.20
CA LEU A 390 12.40 -4.47 -1.27
C LEU A 390 12.32 -5.43 -2.45
N ASN A 391 11.87 -4.93 -3.60
CA ASN A 391 11.56 -5.76 -4.74
C ASN A 391 12.54 -5.59 -5.88
N THR A 392 12.95 -6.71 -6.50
CA THR A 392 13.52 -6.77 -7.85
C THR A 392 12.47 -7.30 -8.84
N LEU A 393 12.81 -7.53 -10.08
CA LEU A 393 11.89 -8.21 -11.02
C LEU A 393 11.73 -9.70 -10.70
N ASP A 394 12.69 -10.30 -10.01
CA ASP A 394 12.78 -11.75 -9.79
C ASP A 394 12.58 -12.16 -8.33
N ASP A 395 12.70 -11.20 -7.39
CA ASP A 395 12.66 -11.48 -5.97
C ASP A 395 12.04 -10.35 -5.16
N THR A 396 11.54 -10.67 -3.96
CA THR A 396 11.10 -9.73 -2.94
C THR A 396 11.76 -10.08 -1.64
N TRP A 397 12.48 -9.14 -1.05
CA TRP A 397 13.08 -9.29 0.27
C TRP A 397 12.23 -8.57 1.31
N TYR A 398 11.85 -9.30 2.35
CA TYR A 398 11.23 -8.77 3.56
C TYR A 398 12.34 -8.56 4.57
N VAL A 399 12.62 -7.31 4.89
CA VAL A 399 13.74 -6.90 5.73
C VAL A 399 13.20 -6.45 7.08
N TYR A 400 13.50 -7.21 8.14
CA TYR A 400 13.02 -7.01 9.50
C TYR A 400 14.14 -6.43 10.38
N PRO A 401 14.14 -5.11 10.69
CA PRO A 401 15.02 -4.58 11.73
C PRO A 401 14.66 -5.14 13.10
N HIS A 402 15.65 -5.39 13.93
CA HIS A 402 15.44 -5.92 15.30
C HIS A 402 16.47 -5.35 16.28
N ASP A 403 16.22 -5.47 17.58
CA ASP A 403 17.10 -5.05 18.68
C ASP A 403 17.59 -3.60 18.57
N CYS A 404 16.80 -2.73 17.95
CA CYS A 404 17.13 -1.32 17.77
C CYS A 404 15.84 -0.47 17.72
N LYS A 405 15.99 0.84 17.89
CA LYS A 405 14.88 1.78 17.67
C LYS A 405 14.80 2.17 16.21
N PHE A 406 13.65 2.01 15.61
CA PHE A 406 13.40 2.33 14.20
C PHE A 406 11.91 2.60 13.94
N SER A 407 11.60 3.10 12.78
CA SER A 407 10.24 3.17 12.24
C SER A 407 10.27 2.90 10.75
N VAL A 408 9.54 1.86 10.32
CA VAL A 408 9.35 1.58 8.88
C VAL A 408 8.53 2.68 8.20
N THR A 409 7.67 3.37 8.95
CA THR A 409 6.95 4.57 8.49
C THR A 409 7.91 5.69 8.15
N LYS A 410 8.88 5.99 9.02
CA LYS A 410 9.94 6.98 8.73
C LYS A 410 10.71 6.60 7.48
N MET A 411 11.03 5.31 7.29
CA MET A 411 11.72 4.83 6.07
C MET A 411 10.85 5.00 4.82
N ALA A 412 9.55 4.73 4.90
CA ALA A 412 8.63 4.93 3.77
C ALA A 412 8.54 6.41 3.39
N ILE A 413 8.33 7.29 4.36
CA ILE A 413 8.32 8.76 4.16
C ILE A 413 9.66 9.21 3.55
N ALA A 414 10.78 8.77 4.13
CA ALA A 414 12.10 9.17 3.65
C ALA A 414 12.38 8.69 2.22
N THR A 415 11.93 7.49 1.84
CA THR A 415 12.06 7.00 0.46
C THR A 415 11.38 7.97 -0.52
N GLU A 416 10.20 8.46 -0.19
CA GLU A 416 9.45 9.41 -1.00
C GLU A 416 10.13 10.79 -1.06
N GLU A 417 10.54 11.32 0.09
CA GLU A 417 11.21 12.63 0.17
C GLU A 417 12.59 12.63 -0.52
N LEU A 418 13.35 11.54 -0.40
CA LEU A 418 14.61 11.33 -1.13
C LEU A 418 14.38 11.34 -2.65
N TYR A 419 13.32 10.66 -3.12
CA TYR A 419 12.98 10.64 -4.54
C TYR A 419 12.55 12.04 -5.02
N TYR A 420 11.73 12.75 -4.28
CA TYR A 420 11.32 14.12 -4.60
C TYR A 420 12.52 15.09 -4.65
N ASP A 421 13.43 15.00 -3.68
CA ASP A 421 14.65 15.81 -3.65
C ASP A 421 15.56 15.50 -4.84
N TYR A 422 15.77 14.22 -5.16
CA TYR A 422 16.52 13.78 -6.34
C TYR A 422 15.90 14.35 -7.64
N ARG A 423 14.58 14.25 -7.79
CA ARG A 423 13.86 14.75 -8.97
C ARG A 423 13.99 16.27 -9.08
N ARG A 424 13.86 17.00 -7.98
CA ARG A 424 14.04 18.45 -7.90
C ARG A 424 15.46 18.86 -8.32
N LYS A 425 16.48 18.22 -7.75
CA LYS A 425 17.91 18.46 -8.07
C LYS A 425 18.27 18.09 -9.51
N SER A 426 17.56 17.14 -10.10
CA SER A 426 17.73 16.74 -11.50
C SER A 426 16.98 17.65 -12.50
N GLY A 427 16.35 18.73 -12.06
CA GLY A 427 15.57 19.64 -12.91
C GLY A 427 14.25 19.05 -13.42
N ARG A 428 13.74 17.97 -12.81
CA ARG A 428 12.49 17.29 -13.16
C ARG A 428 11.62 17.08 -11.93
N PRO A 429 11.18 18.16 -11.25
CA PRO A 429 10.38 18.01 -10.04
C PRO A 429 9.09 17.23 -10.34
N CYS A 430 8.68 16.40 -9.40
CA CYS A 430 7.40 15.75 -9.45
C CYS A 430 6.27 16.78 -9.31
N LYS A 431 5.14 16.52 -9.96
CA LYS A 431 3.93 17.31 -9.74
C LYS A 431 3.30 16.93 -8.40
N PRO A 432 2.52 17.81 -7.76
CA PRO A 432 1.82 17.49 -6.52
C PRO A 432 1.00 16.19 -6.67
N GLY A 433 1.09 15.29 -5.67
CA GLY A 433 0.41 14.00 -5.65
C GLY A 433 1.03 12.91 -6.54
N LEU A 434 2.11 13.20 -7.28
CA LEU A 434 2.80 12.24 -8.16
C LEU A 434 4.25 11.99 -7.70
N ALA A 435 4.73 10.77 -7.96
CA ALA A 435 6.11 10.34 -7.72
C ALA A 435 6.68 9.51 -8.88
#